data_dd29fbb539e2ba1545696b663755d219
#
_entry.id   dd29fbb539e2ba1545696b663755d219
#
_cell.length_a   1.000
_cell.length_b   1.000
_cell.length_c   1.000
_cell.angle_alpha   90.00
_cell.angle_beta   90.00
_cell.angle_gamma   90.00
#
_symmetry.space_group_name_H-M   'P 1'
#
loop_
_entity.id
_entity.type
_entity.pdbx_description
1 polymer ?
#
loop_
_entity_poly.entity_id
_entity_poly.type
_entity_poly.pdbx_seq_one_letter_code
_entity_poly.pdbx_strand_id
1 'polypeptide(L)'
;MKMKDSMDQMEFDRGNPQEDAPRRVQKRKKLNWKPVWFAVAAAVLAAVLLVASLTDTTAFDGLRRSITYARAKKDETGCAQLYHYAADRTSCFASLDGSLAIVTNSQLLVMQEDGQVVCNETVKWTSCTVAQNQGIAAAYDIGGTDVYVLNAHGLVRRITCGGEILSVTLTQEGRLAVTINERGYKAAVEVYDENGVKEFAFHSADSFLMTASVSGDGQETVSYTHLTLPTI
;
A
#
# COMPACT_ATOMS: atom_id res chain seq x y z
N MET A 1 -106.50 -13.21 -57.90
CA MET A 1 -106.61 -14.33 -58.87
C MET A 1 -105.24 -14.93 -59.11
N LYS A 2 -105.10 -16.18 -58.72
CA LYS A 2 -104.06 -17.15 -59.07
C LYS A 2 -102.62 -16.82 -58.63
N MET A 3 -102.08 -17.54 -57.57
CA MET A 3 -101.63 -18.94 -57.65
C MET A 3 -100.35 -19.05 -58.51
N LYS A 4 -99.21 -19.42 -58.05
CA LYS A 4 -98.70 -20.74 -57.75
C LYS A 4 -97.20 -20.73 -57.80
N ASP A 5 -96.56 -21.33 -56.81
CA ASP A 5 -95.47 -22.31 -56.81
C ASP A 5 -94.19 -21.96 -57.56
N SER A 6 -93.10 -22.08 -56.93
CA SER A 6 -92.41 -23.33 -56.68
C SER A 6 -91.10 -23.06 -55.85
N MET A 7 -91.01 -23.69 -54.78
CA MET A 7 -90.04 -24.52 -54.15
C MET A 7 -88.68 -24.82 -54.94
N ASP A 8 -87.70 -24.89 -54.11
CA ASP A 8 -86.38 -25.57 -54.29
C ASP A 8 -85.27 -24.67 -54.78
N GLN A 9 -84.29 -24.44 -54.03
CA GLN A 9 -83.25 -25.33 -53.51
C GLN A 9 -82.44 -24.63 -52.42
N MET A 10 -82.34 -25.25 -51.22
CA MET A 10 -81.33 -25.02 -50.26
C MET A 10 -80.01 -25.49 -50.78
N GLU A 11 -79.04 -24.59 -50.99
CA GLU A 11 -77.66 -24.95 -51.08
C GLU A 11 -76.94 -24.41 -49.86
N PHE A 12 -76.50 -25.36 -49.02
CA PHE A 12 -75.84 -25.20 -47.75
C PHE A 12 -74.43 -24.94 -48.01
N ASP A 13 -74.02 -23.66 -48.12
CA ASP A 13 -72.59 -23.31 -48.19
C ASP A 13 -72.10 -23.24 -46.74
N ARG A 14 -71.26 -24.26 -46.38
CA ARG A 14 -70.51 -24.34 -45.17
C ARG A 14 -69.31 -23.39 -45.29
N GLY A 15 -69.52 -22.12 -45.00
CA GLY A 15 -68.44 -21.17 -44.72
C GLY A 15 -67.71 -21.58 -43.49
N ASN A 16 -66.46 -21.99 -43.68
CA ASN A 16 -65.47 -22.32 -42.67
C ASN A 16 -65.16 -21.07 -41.81
N PRO A 17 -65.38 -21.06 -40.53
CA PRO A 17 -64.98 -19.92 -39.67
C PRO A 17 -63.44 -20.00 -39.49
N GLN A 18 -62.71 -19.33 -40.36
CA GLN A 18 -61.29 -19.00 -40.06
C GLN A 18 -61.32 -17.94 -38.93
N GLU A 19 -60.95 -18.42 -37.80
CA GLU A 19 -60.67 -17.75 -36.56
C GLU A 19 -59.66 -16.63 -36.79
N ASP A 20 -60.12 -15.39 -36.86
CA ASP A 20 -59.27 -14.20 -36.84
C ASP A 20 -58.68 -14.06 -35.44
N ALA A 21 -57.56 -14.79 -35.22
CA ALA A 21 -56.75 -14.58 -34.01
C ALA A 21 -56.13 -13.19 -34.11
N PRO A 22 -56.30 -12.34 -33.07
CA PRO A 22 -55.73 -11.01 -33.08
C PRO A 22 -54.18 -11.11 -33.11
N ARG A 23 -53.58 -10.65 -34.18
CA ARG A 23 -52.11 -10.49 -34.29
C ARG A 23 -51.63 -9.62 -33.12
N ARG A 24 -51.04 -10.26 -32.12
CA ARG A 24 -50.32 -9.55 -31.05
C ARG A 24 -49.19 -8.76 -31.71
N VAL A 25 -49.40 -7.48 -31.85
CA VAL A 25 -48.36 -6.51 -32.17
C VAL A 25 -47.38 -6.50 -31.00
N GLN A 26 -46.28 -7.21 -31.13
CA GLN A 26 -45.18 -7.10 -30.17
C GLN A 26 -44.69 -5.67 -30.25
N LYS A 27 -45.05 -4.86 -29.28
CA LYS A 27 -44.44 -3.54 -29.03
C LYS A 27 -42.96 -3.79 -28.78
N ARG A 28 -42.11 -3.54 -29.75
CA ARG A 28 -40.64 -3.50 -29.57
C ARG A 28 -40.35 -2.50 -28.45
N LYS A 29 -39.94 -3.02 -27.28
CA LYS A 29 -39.50 -2.17 -26.16
C LYS A 29 -38.36 -1.33 -26.73
N LYS A 30 -38.55 -0.02 -26.80
CA LYS A 30 -37.47 0.92 -27.10
C LYS A 30 -36.40 0.72 -26.04
N LEU A 31 -35.31 0.10 -26.40
CA LEU A 31 -34.15 -0.10 -25.54
C LEU A 31 -33.66 1.30 -25.12
N ASN A 32 -33.83 1.63 -23.85
CA ASN A 32 -33.29 2.88 -23.31
C ASN A 32 -31.78 2.80 -23.35
N TRP A 33 -31.16 3.43 -24.33
CA TRP A 33 -29.70 3.41 -24.55
C TRP A 33 -28.94 4.21 -23.47
N LYS A 34 -29.63 5.03 -22.68
CA LYS A 34 -29.01 5.81 -21.60
C LYS A 34 -28.27 4.92 -20.59
N PRO A 35 -28.84 3.81 -20.00
CA PRO A 35 -28.09 2.96 -19.09
C PRO A 35 -26.94 2.21 -19.75
N VAL A 36 -27.06 1.90 -21.05
CA VAL A 36 -25.95 1.24 -21.80
C VAL A 36 -24.76 2.18 -21.97
N TRP A 37 -25.01 3.46 -22.28
CA TRP A 37 -23.95 4.49 -22.35
C TRP A 37 -23.28 4.71 -21.01
N PHE A 38 -24.03 4.72 -19.90
CA PHE A 38 -23.46 4.79 -18.55
C PHE A 38 -22.61 3.57 -18.21
N ALA A 39 -23.06 2.36 -18.59
CA ALA A 39 -22.28 1.13 -18.36
C ALA A 39 -20.98 1.13 -19.18
N VAL A 40 -21.01 1.58 -20.44
CA VAL A 40 -19.84 1.70 -21.29
C VAL A 40 -18.87 2.75 -20.73
N ALA A 41 -19.37 3.91 -20.32
CA ALA A 41 -18.53 4.94 -19.73
C ALA A 41 -17.87 4.47 -18.41
N ALA A 42 -18.61 3.76 -17.56
CA ALA A 42 -18.08 3.17 -16.33
C ALA A 42 -17.02 2.08 -16.62
N ALA A 43 -17.25 1.24 -17.65
CA ALA A 43 -16.28 0.21 -18.05
C ALA A 43 -14.99 0.83 -18.63
N VAL A 44 -15.11 1.89 -19.43
CA VAL A 44 -13.94 2.63 -19.94
C VAL A 44 -13.18 3.29 -18.80
N LEU A 45 -13.88 3.91 -17.84
CA LEU A 45 -13.24 4.52 -16.67
C LEU A 45 -12.51 3.47 -15.83
N ALA A 46 -13.14 2.31 -15.60
CA ALA A 46 -12.53 1.19 -14.87
C ALA A 46 -11.30 0.64 -15.60
N ALA A 47 -11.35 0.50 -16.93
CA ALA A 47 -10.22 0.07 -17.74
C ALA A 47 -9.06 1.08 -17.70
N VAL A 48 -9.35 2.37 -17.77
CA VAL A 48 -8.35 3.44 -17.64
C VAL A 48 -7.69 3.42 -16.26
N LEU A 49 -8.47 3.24 -15.19
CA LEU A 49 -7.95 3.12 -13.83
C LEU A 49 -7.10 1.86 -13.64
N LEU A 50 -7.49 0.75 -14.28
CA LEU A 50 -6.75 -0.51 -14.23
C LEU A 50 -5.42 -0.41 -14.99
N VAL A 51 -5.41 0.19 -16.18
CA VAL A 51 -4.18 0.47 -16.93
C VAL A 51 -3.30 1.44 -16.16
N ALA A 52 -3.86 2.47 -15.54
CA ALA A 52 -3.13 3.44 -14.73
C ALA A 52 -2.49 2.82 -13.48
N SER A 53 -3.10 1.77 -12.91
CA SER A 53 -2.54 1.04 -11.76
C SER A 53 -1.42 0.06 -12.16
N LEU A 54 -1.37 -0.34 -13.43
CA LEU A 54 -0.35 -1.27 -13.96
C LEU A 54 0.84 -0.54 -14.62
N THR A 55 0.70 0.74 -14.91
CA THR A 55 1.78 1.55 -15.49
C THR A 55 2.17 2.63 -14.48
N ASP A 56 3.42 2.60 -14.02
CA ASP A 56 4.07 3.66 -13.23
C ASP A 56 4.20 4.94 -14.08
N THR A 57 3.09 5.57 -14.42
CA THR A 57 3.10 6.78 -15.21
C THR A 57 2.98 8.00 -14.30
N THR A 58 4.03 8.79 -14.25
CA THR A 58 4.13 10.10 -13.59
C THR A 58 2.99 11.07 -13.94
N ALA A 59 2.22 10.79 -15.00
CA ALA A 59 1.07 11.59 -15.43
C ALA A 59 -0.11 11.53 -14.43
N PHE A 60 -0.28 10.43 -13.70
CA PHE A 60 -1.34 10.29 -12.70
C PHE A 60 -0.95 10.80 -11.32
N ASP A 61 0.36 10.95 -11.05
CA ASP A 61 0.83 11.49 -9.77
C ASP A 61 0.33 12.92 -9.53
N GLY A 62 0.27 13.73 -10.57
CA GLY A 62 -0.29 15.08 -10.50
C GLY A 62 -1.79 15.08 -10.13
N LEU A 63 -2.57 14.17 -10.71
CA LEU A 63 -3.99 14.04 -10.41
C LEU A 63 -4.22 13.47 -9.01
N ARG A 64 -3.46 12.44 -8.63
CA ARG A 64 -3.48 11.84 -7.29
C ARG A 64 -3.15 12.88 -6.23
N ARG A 65 -2.05 13.63 -6.41
CA ARG A 65 -1.67 14.74 -5.54
C ARG A 65 -2.78 15.79 -5.46
N SER A 66 -3.35 16.21 -6.58
CA SER A 66 -4.43 17.21 -6.60
C SER A 66 -5.66 16.75 -5.79
N ILE A 67 -6.04 15.48 -5.89
CA ILE A 67 -7.16 14.91 -5.12
C ILE A 67 -6.80 14.81 -3.64
N THR A 68 -5.58 14.37 -3.31
CA THR A 68 -5.10 14.25 -1.94
C THR A 68 -5.04 15.63 -1.27
N TYR A 69 -4.45 16.63 -1.93
CA TYR A 69 -4.41 18.01 -1.41
C TYR A 69 -5.78 18.67 -1.32
N ALA A 70 -6.72 18.31 -2.19
CA ALA A 70 -8.10 18.82 -2.10
C ALA A 70 -8.84 18.29 -0.86
N ARG A 71 -8.44 17.13 -0.34
CA ARG A 71 -9.01 16.50 0.87
C ARG A 71 -8.23 16.83 2.14
N ALA A 72 -7.01 17.35 2.02
CA ALA A 72 -6.20 17.74 3.18
C ALA A 72 -6.94 18.76 4.04
N LYS A 73 -6.85 18.60 5.36
CA LYS A 73 -7.35 19.61 6.30
C LYS A 73 -6.54 20.89 6.11
N LYS A 74 -7.23 21.94 5.72
CA LYS A 74 -6.65 23.27 5.53
C LYS A 74 -6.99 24.12 6.74
N ASP A 75 -6.07 25.01 7.09
CA ASP A 75 -6.31 26.06 8.05
C ASP A 75 -7.23 27.17 7.49
N GLU A 76 -7.54 28.17 8.28
CA GLU A 76 -8.38 29.31 7.86
C GLU A 76 -7.77 30.11 6.69
N THR A 77 -6.46 29.95 6.45
CA THR A 77 -5.72 30.61 5.37
C THR A 77 -5.63 29.75 4.10
N GLY A 78 -6.18 28.52 4.11
CA GLY A 78 -6.13 27.58 3.01
C GLY A 78 -4.82 26.82 2.86
N CYS A 79 -3.91 26.97 3.84
CA CYS A 79 -2.65 26.25 3.89
C CYS A 79 -2.80 24.89 4.60
N ALA A 80 -1.84 23.99 4.40
CA ALA A 80 -1.78 22.74 5.16
C ALA A 80 -1.62 23.04 6.66
N GLN A 81 -2.32 22.26 7.49
CA GLN A 81 -2.23 22.44 8.93
C GLN A 81 -0.80 22.22 9.42
N LEU A 82 -0.27 23.18 10.19
CA LEU A 82 1.03 23.05 10.83
C LEU A 82 0.99 21.94 11.86
N TYR A 83 1.93 21.03 11.79
CA TYR A 83 2.13 20.00 12.79
C TYR A 83 3.38 20.32 13.63
N HIS A 84 3.22 20.37 14.96
CA HIS A 84 4.31 20.56 15.90
C HIS A 84 4.76 19.21 16.46
N TYR A 85 6.02 18.86 16.27
CA TYR A 85 6.63 17.68 16.85
C TYR A 85 7.75 18.06 17.82
N ALA A 86 8.05 17.18 18.76
CA ALA A 86 9.13 17.40 19.73
C ALA A 86 10.49 17.19 19.04
N ALA A 87 11.00 18.27 18.44
CA ALA A 87 12.31 18.24 17.78
C ALA A 87 13.44 18.20 18.81
N ASP A 88 14.45 17.40 18.55
CA ASP A 88 15.73 17.38 19.24
C ASP A 88 16.90 17.40 18.26
N ARG A 89 18.13 17.34 18.75
CA ARG A 89 19.34 17.41 17.90
C ARG A 89 19.57 16.18 17.07
N THR A 90 18.92 15.07 17.40
CA THR A 90 19.06 13.75 16.77
C THR A 90 17.85 13.35 15.94
N SER A 91 16.91 14.30 15.73
CA SER A 91 15.71 14.02 14.91
C SER A 91 16.08 13.55 13.52
N CYS A 92 15.53 12.42 13.10
CA CYS A 92 15.71 11.81 11.79
C CYS A 92 14.40 11.80 11.00
N PHE A 93 14.51 11.81 9.68
CA PHE A 93 13.37 11.79 8.78
C PHE A 93 13.54 10.68 7.74
N ALA A 94 12.45 10.00 7.41
CA ALA A 94 12.42 9.03 6.32
C ALA A 94 11.19 9.23 5.45
N SER A 95 11.38 9.10 4.13
CA SER A 95 10.29 9.14 3.16
C SER A 95 9.72 7.74 2.95
N LEU A 96 8.40 7.58 3.08
CA LEU A 96 7.69 6.31 3.03
C LEU A 96 6.55 6.40 2.00
N ASP A 97 6.85 6.23 0.71
CA ASP A 97 5.86 6.21 -0.38
C ASP A 97 4.76 7.29 -0.26
N GLY A 98 5.19 8.56 -0.15
CA GLY A 98 4.28 9.69 0.02
C GLY A 98 3.90 10.00 1.46
N SER A 99 4.38 9.22 2.45
CA SER A 99 4.29 9.54 3.87
C SER A 99 5.66 9.96 4.41
N LEU A 100 5.67 10.68 5.52
CA LEU A 100 6.88 11.12 6.20
C LEU A 100 6.95 10.47 7.58
N ALA A 101 8.02 9.73 7.85
CA ALA A 101 8.36 9.34 9.21
C ALA A 101 9.23 10.41 9.87
N ILE A 102 8.89 10.81 11.08
CA ILE A 102 9.64 11.72 11.95
C ILE A 102 10.02 10.92 13.20
N VAL A 103 11.30 10.74 13.40
CA VAL A 103 11.86 9.94 14.48
C VAL A 103 12.67 10.86 15.39
N THR A 104 12.29 10.92 16.65
CA THR A 104 12.95 11.71 17.68
C THR A 104 13.31 10.83 18.87
N ASN A 105 14.04 11.35 19.83
CA ASN A 105 14.36 10.61 21.06
C ASN A 105 13.15 10.27 21.93
N SER A 106 12.03 10.97 21.74
CA SER A 106 10.81 10.80 22.54
C SER A 106 9.60 10.32 21.77
N GLN A 107 9.64 10.40 20.44
CA GLN A 107 8.46 10.18 19.61
C GLN A 107 8.84 9.57 18.25
N LEU A 108 8.03 8.64 17.80
CA LEU A 108 8.04 8.08 16.46
C LEU A 108 6.69 8.38 15.81
N LEU A 109 6.72 9.14 14.73
CA LEU A 109 5.55 9.67 14.08
C LEU A 109 5.56 9.30 12.59
N VAL A 110 4.43 8.87 12.05
CA VAL A 110 4.23 8.73 10.59
C VAL A 110 3.07 9.61 10.18
N MET A 111 3.32 10.49 9.22
CA MET A 111 2.37 11.45 8.69
C MET A 111 2.18 11.22 7.19
N GLN A 112 0.94 11.18 6.74
CA GLN A 112 0.59 11.09 5.32
C GLN A 112 0.70 12.43 4.59
N GLU A 113 0.64 12.41 3.26
CA GLU A 113 0.70 13.61 2.41
C GLU A 113 -0.37 14.66 2.74
N ASP A 114 -1.53 14.23 3.25
CA ASP A 114 -2.62 15.13 3.66
C ASP A 114 -2.44 15.75 5.05
N GLY A 115 -1.28 15.48 5.71
CA GLY A 115 -0.99 15.93 7.07
C GLY A 115 -1.66 15.09 8.16
N GLN A 116 -2.33 14.00 7.81
CA GLN A 116 -2.92 13.10 8.80
C GLN A 116 -1.84 12.23 9.45
N VAL A 117 -1.86 12.19 10.79
CA VAL A 117 -0.98 11.30 11.56
C VAL A 117 -1.59 9.92 11.62
N VAL A 118 -0.88 8.92 11.09
CA VAL A 118 -1.30 7.51 11.07
C VAL A 118 -0.63 6.67 12.14
N CYS A 119 0.53 7.12 12.63
CA CYS A 119 1.24 6.46 13.73
C CYS A 119 1.86 7.53 14.64
N ASN A 120 1.74 7.33 15.93
CA ASN A 120 2.34 8.19 16.95
C ASN A 120 2.69 7.34 18.18
N GLU A 121 3.94 6.87 18.22
CA GLU A 121 4.45 6.04 19.30
C GLU A 121 5.39 6.85 20.19
N THR A 122 5.24 6.70 21.50
CA THR A 122 6.17 7.29 22.47
C THR A 122 7.32 6.33 22.71
N VAL A 123 8.53 6.82 22.50
CA VAL A 123 9.77 6.09 22.71
C VAL A 123 10.66 6.80 23.73
N LYS A 124 11.69 6.13 24.21
CA LYS A 124 12.70 6.70 25.11
C LYS A 124 14.07 6.29 24.56
N TRP A 125 14.55 7.08 23.65
CA TRP A 125 15.82 6.84 22.96
C TRP A 125 16.87 7.88 23.32
N THR A 126 18.11 7.53 23.11
CA THR A 126 19.26 8.41 23.37
C THR A 126 19.85 8.93 22.06
N SER A 127 19.96 8.05 21.08
CA SER A 127 20.56 8.34 19.77
C SER A 127 19.74 7.67 18.67
N CYS A 128 18.59 8.26 18.37
CA CYS A 128 17.69 7.72 17.35
C CYS A 128 18.34 7.79 15.96
N THR A 129 18.10 6.76 15.18
CA THR A 129 18.59 6.61 13.82
C THR A 129 17.55 5.88 12.97
N VAL A 130 17.61 6.10 11.67
CA VAL A 130 16.70 5.48 10.72
C VAL A 130 17.49 4.89 9.54
N ALA A 131 17.23 3.64 9.23
CA ALA A 131 17.60 3.02 7.96
C ALA A 131 16.37 2.97 7.07
N GLN A 132 16.48 3.32 5.79
CA GLN A 132 15.33 3.30 4.87
C GLN A 132 15.70 2.64 3.55
N ASN A 133 14.70 2.01 2.94
CA ASN A 133 14.76 1.46 1.59
C ASN A 133 13.36 1.41 0.99
N GLN A 134 13.15 2.08 -0.16
CA GLN A 134 11.93 2.05 -0.98
C GLN A 134 10.60 1.92 -0.20
N GLY A 135 10.19 3.01 0.48
CA GLY A 135 8.89 3.07 1.17
C GLY A 135 8.81 2.34 2.52
N ILE A 136 9.89 1.70 2.95
CA ILE A 136 10.02 1.07 4.28
C ILE A 136 11.16 1.73 5.05
N ALA A 137 10.98 1.91 6.35
CA ALA A 137 12.03 2.41 7.23
C ALA A 137 12.12 1.57 8.50
N ALA A 138 13.32 1.42 9.02
CA ALA A 138 13.61 0.83 10.32
C ALA A 138 14.17 1.91 11.25
N ALA A 139 13.40 2.29 12.25
CA ALA A 139 13.80 3.26 13.27
C ALA A 139 14.31 2.53 14.50
N TYR A 140 15.43 2.96 15.05
CA TYR A 140 16.07 2.33 16.21
C TYR A 140 16.90 3.31 17.01
N ASP A 141 17.27 2.93 18.21
CA ASP A 141 18.24 3.65 19.07
C ASP A 141 19.59 2.95 19.00
N ILE A 142 20.65 3.68 18.76
CA ILE A 142 22.01 3.13 18.84
C ILE A 142 22.30 2.83 20.30
N GLY A 143 22.63 1.57 20.61
CA GLY A 143 22.78 1.06 21.98
C GLY A 143 21.44 0.55 22.59
N GLY A 144 20.31 0.74 21.91
CA GLY A 144 19.03 0.12 22.28
C GLY A 144 18.94 -1.34 21.79
N THR A 145 17.80 -1.96 22.02
CA THR A 145 17.53 -3.37 21.64
C THR A 145 16.36 -3.54 20.71
N ASP A 146 15.60 -2.50 20.45
CA ASP A 146 14.37 -2.58 19.65
C ASP A 146 14.50 -1.86 18.31
N VAL A 147 14.02 -2.52 17.26
CA VAL A 147 13.86 -1.95 15.91
C VAL A 147 12.38 -1.82 15.59
N TYR A 148 11.97 -0.64 15.15
CA TYR A 148 10.59 -0.33 14.72
C TYR A 148 10.55 -0.22 13.21
N VAL A 149 9.86 -1.13 12.55
CA VAL A 149 9.71 -1.13 11.09
C VAL A 149 8.44 -0.40 10.72
N LEU A 150 8.59 0.60 9.85
CA LEU A 150 7.56 1.54 9.44
C LEU A 150 7.31 1.46 7.94
N ASN A 151 6.09 1.73 7.53
CA ASN A 151 5.72 2.00 6.14
C ASN A 151 4.76 3.20 6.06
N ALA A 152 4.24 3.49 4.87
CA ALA A 152 3.31 4.59 4.64
C ALA A 152 2.02 4.54 5.49
N HIS A 153 1.67 3.36 6.03
CA HIS A 153 0.47 3.15 6.84
C HIS A 153 0.75 3.16 8.36
N GLY A 154 2.02 3.34 8.76
CA GLY A 154 2.43 3.41 10.15
C GLY A 154 3.39 2.31 10.59
N LEU A 155 3.28 1.90 11.86
CA LEU A 155 4.11 0.84 12.43
C LEU A 155 3.69 -0.54 11.89
N VAL A 156 4.60 -1.22 11.21
CA VAL A 156 4.38 -2.58 10.69
C VAL A 156 4.68 -3.62 11.75
N ARG A 157 5.85 -3.50 12.40
CA ARG A 157 6.30 -4.45 13.42
C ARG A 157 7.38 -3.86 14.32
N ARG A 158 7.55 -4.47 15.48
CA ARG A 158 8.65 -4.23 16.42
C ARG A 158 9.45 -5.51 16.58
N ILE A 159 10.76 -5.42 16.50
CA ILE A 159 11.70 -6.53 16.65
C ILE A 159 12.58 -6.22 17.83
N THR A 160 12.75 -7.17 18.75
CA THR A 160 13.68 -7.07 19.87
C THR A 160 14.90 -7.94 19.58
N CYS A 161 16.07 -7.34 19.52
CA CYS A 161 17.34 -7.99 19.20
C CYS A 161 17.99 -8.60 20.46
N GLY A 162 18.93 -9.50 20.24
CA GLY A 162 19.62 -10.20 21.32
C GLY A 162 20.67 -9.37 22.07
N GLY A 163 21.03 -8.19 21.55
CA GLY A 163 22.04 -7.30 22.12
C GLY A 163 21.80 -5.84 21.77
N GLU A 164 22.76 -4.97 22.17
CA GLU A 164 22.70 -3.55 21.87
C GLU A 164 22.95 -3.29 20.39
N ILE A 165 22.06 -2.57 19.72
CA ILE A 165 22.09 -2.29 18.30
C ILE A 165 23.21 -1.31 17.97
N LEU A 166 24.08 -1.66 17.05
CA LEU A 166 25.13 -0.80 16.47
C LEU A 166 24.67 -0.20 15.15
N SER A 167 24.13 -1.03 14.25
CA SER A 167 23.59 -0.59 12.97
C SER A 167 22.50 -1.53 12.49
N VAL A 168 21.62 -0.98 11.64
CA VAL A 168 20.55 -1.73 10.96
C VAL A 168 20.64 -1.41 9.47
N THR A 169 20.54 -2.42 8.64
CA THR A 169 20.33 -2.28 7.19
C THR A 169 19.05 -2.98 6.79
N LEU A 170 18.41 -2.48 5.74
CA LEU A 170 17.10 -2.88 5.30
C LEU A 170 17.13 -3.16 3.80
N THR A 171 16.60 -4.31 3.38
CA THR A 171 16.41 -4.61 1.95
C THR A 171 15.07 -4.04 1.44
N GLN A 172 14.91 -4.06 0.14
CA GLN A 172 13.66 -3.62 -0.51
C GLN A 172 12.46 -4.51 -0.11
N GLU A 173 12.71 -5.79 0.09
CA GLU A 173 11.72 -6.79 0.49
C GLU A 173 11.33 -6.68 1.98
N GLY A 174 12.05 -5.87 2.75
CA GLY A 174 11.80 -5.66 4.18
C GLY A 174 12.59 -6.58 5.10
N ARG A 175 13.60 -7.31 4.60
CA ARG A 175 14.55 -8.06 5.43
C ARG A 175 15.49 -7.10 6.14
N LEU A 176 15.93 -7.48 7.33
CA LEU A 176 16.84 -6.68 8.15
C LEU A 176 18.09 -7.44 8.47
N ALA A 177 19.25 -6.77 8.37
CA ALA A 177 20.46 -7.21 9.02
C ALA A 177 20.79 -6.22 10.14
N VAL A 178 20.81 -6.71 11.36
CA VAL A 178 21.08 -5.92 12.57
C VAL A 178 22.42 -6.33 13.13
N THR A 179 23.35 -5.37 13.18
CA THR A 179 24.62 -5.55 13.85
C THR A 179 24.46 -5.17 15.31
N ILE A 180 24.79 -6.08 16.22
CA ILE A 180 24.61 -5.92 17.65
C ILE A 180 25.91 -6.14 18.42
N ASN A 181 25.99 -5.51 19.59
CA ASN A 181 26.98 -5.80 20.61
C ASN A 181 26.39 -6.84 21.57
N GLU A 182 26.89 -8.06 21.50
CA GLU A 182 26.42 -9.16 22.32
C GLU A 182 27.50 -9.60 23.30
N ARG A 183 27.08 -9.89 24.54
CA ARG A 183 28.01 -10.32 25.58
C ARG A 183 28.71 -11.62 25.20
N GLY A 184 30.05 -11.63 25.32
CA GLY A 184 30.87 -12.81 25.01
C GLY A 184 31.42 -12.81 23.59
N TYR A 185 31.00 -11.90 22.75
CA TYR A 185 31.50 -11.70 21.39
C TYR A 185 31.95 -10.26 21.17
N LYS A 186 32.76 -10.02 20.15
CA LYS A 186 33.11 -8.65 19.74
C LYS A 186 32.00 -7.95 18.99
N ALA A 187 31.23 -8.71 18.25
CA ALA A 187 29.99 -8.29 17.61
C ALA A 187 29.20 -9.52 17.14
N ALA A 188 27.91 -9.32 16.89
CA ALA A 188 27.07 -10.30 16.20
C ALA A 188 26.23 -9.61 15.13
N VAL A 189 25.75 -10.38 14.17
CA VAL A 189 24.78 -9.96 13.15
C VAL A 189 23.58 -10.88 13.24
N GLU A 190 22.43 -10.30 13.44
CA GLU A 190 21.14 -11.01 13.38
C GLU A 190 20.42 -10.62 12.08
N VAL A 191 19.93 -11.62 11.35
CA VAL A 191 19.15 -11.43 10.13
C VAL A 191 17.71 -11.85 10.39
N TYR A 192 16.80 -10.96 10.01
CA TYR A 192 15.36 -11.15 10.15
C TYR A 192 14.68 -11.10 8.79
N ASP A 193 13.69 -11.95 8.59
CA ASP A 193 12.85 -11.98 7.40
C ASP A 193 11.88 -10.79 7.34
N GLU A 194 11.09 -10.72 6.28
CA GLU A 194 10.06 -9.70 6.08
C GLU A 194 8.93 -9.75 7.13
N ASN A 195 8.82 -10.83 7.92
CA ASN A 195 7.85 -10.99 9.00
C ASN A 195 8.44 -10.64 10.37
N GLY A 196 9.76 -10.40 10.44
CA GLY A 196 10.49 -10.13 11.68
C GLY A 196 10.90 -11.40 12.44
N VAL A 197 10.87 -12.55 11.77
CA VAL A 197 11.37 -13.81 12.33
C VAL A 197 12.89 -13.87 12.10
N LYS A 198 13.65 -14.16 13.16
CA LYS A 198 15.10 -14.32 13.05
C LYS A 198 15.43 -15.57 12.24
N GLU A 199 16.03 -15.38 11.07
CA GLU A 199 16.44 -16.47 10.18
C GLU A 199 17.78 -17.06 10.61
N PHE A 200 18.75 -16.18 10.91
CA PHE A 200 20.03 -16.65 11.39
C PHE A 200 20.76 -15.56 12.21
N ALA A 201 21.81 -15.99 12.94
CA ALA A 201 22.72 -15.10 13.63
C ALA A 201 24.16 -15.54 13.40
N PHE A 202 25.04 -14.57 13.17
CA PHE A 202 26.48 -14.75 13.06
C PHE A 202 27.18 -14.05 14.22
N HIS A 203 28.07 -14.75 14.91
CA HIS A 203 28.82 -14.22 16.04
C HIS A 203 30.31 -14.15 15.72
N SER A 204 30.91 -12.98 15.88
CA SER A 204 32.35 -12.75 15.67
C SER A 204 33.08 -12.66 17.01
N ALA A 205 34.01 -13.59 17.24
CA ALA A 205 34.88 -13.55 18.41
C ALA A 205 36.17 -12.70 18.17
N ASP A 206 36.57 -12.57 16.91
CA ASP A 206 37.89 -12.01 16.54
C ASP A 206 37.83 -10.57 16.04
N SER A 207 36.73 -10.17 15.42
CA SER A 207 36.59 -8.89 14.71
C SER A 207 35.40 -8.10 15.19
N PHE A 208 35.55 -6.77 15.29
CA PHE A 208 34.41 -5.85 15.46
C PHE A 208 33.77 -5.65 14.11
N LEU A 209 32.43 -5.78 14.09
CA LEU A 209 31.60 -5.50 12.92
C LEU A 209 30.98 -4.13 13.07
N MET A 210 31.06 -3.31 12.05
CA MET A 210 30.50 -1.96 12.04
C MET A 210 29.07 -1.98 11.47
N THR A 211 28.90 -2.73 10.39
CA THR A 211 27.61 -2.89 9.72
C THR A 211 27.59 -4.19 8.95
N ALA A 212 26.39 -4.70 8.70
CA ALA A 212 26.16 -5.83 7.82
C ALA A 212 25.00 -5.52 6.87
N SER A 213 24.98 -6.18 5.73
CA SER A 213 23.89 -6.11 4.76
C SER A 213 23.56 -7.52 4.29
N VAL A 214 22.27 -7.77 4.07
CA VAL A 214 21.75 -9.03 3.55
C VAL A 214 21.24 -8.83 2.13
N SER A 215 21.39 -9.84 1.26
CA SER A 215 20.79 -9.84 -0.08
C SER A 215 19.25 -9.90 0.01
N GLY A 216 18.54 -9.46 -1.04
CA GLY A 216 17.07 -9.46 -1.08
C GLY A 216 16.49 -10.86 -0.91
N ASP A 217 17.15 -11.89 -1.46
CA ASP A 217 16.75 -13.30 -1.32
C ASP A 217 17.14 -13.94 0.03
N GLY A 218 17.88 -13.21 0.88
CA GLY A 218 18.36 -13.69 2.18
C GLY A 218 19.48 -14.74 2.13
N GLN A 219 20.01 -15.05 0.94
CA GLN A 219 21.02 -16.11 0.74
C GLN A 219 22.43 -15.68 1.13
N GLU A 220 22.71 -14.38 0.98
CA GLU A 220 24.06 -13.83 1.20
C GLU A 220 24.03 -12.71 2.23
N THR A 221 25.04 -12.67 3.09
CA THR A 221 25.23 -11.59 4.06
C THR A 221 26.67 -11.11 3.98
N VAL A 222 26.85 -9.81 3.83
CA VAL A 222 28.15 -9.14 3.81
C VAL A 222 28.29 -8.28 5.04
N SER A 223 29.40 -8.38 5.75
CA SER A 223 29.71 -7.54 6.90
C SER A 223 30.97 -6.71 6.65
N TYR A 224 30.97 -5.47 7.15
CA TYR A 224 32.13 -4.60 7.15
C TYR A 224 32.78 -4.62 8.52
N THR A 225 34.11 -4.93 8.53
CA THR A 225 34.93 -4.95 9.74
C THR A 225 35.91 -3.78 9.72
N HIS A 226 36.11 -3.13 10.85
CA HIS A 226 37.18 -2.17 11.01
C HIS A 226 38.49 -2.91 11.28
N LEU A 227 39.40 -2.89 10.33
CA LEU A 227 40.76 -3.31 10.57
C LEU A 227 41.52 -2.16 11.25
N THR A 228 41.85 -2.32 12.53
CA THR A 228 42.87 -1.47 13.16
C THR A 228 44.21 -1.83 12.56
N LEU A 229 44.78 -0.96 11.74
CA LEU A 229 46.18 -1.10 11.34
C LEU A 229 47.01 -1.08 12.63
N PRO A 230 47.97 -2.03 12.82
CA PRO A 230 48.90 -1.95 13.94
C PRO A 230 49.67 -0.65 13.80
N THR A 231 49.63 0.18 14.81
CA THR A 231 50.47 1.36 14.93
C THR A 231 51.93 0.83 15.11
N ILE A 232 52.76 1.07 14.12
CA ILE A 232 54.20 0.79 14.18
C ILE A 232 54.86 1.83 15.06
#